data_2b7e1f9eaf6a191bdc830fe233afc376
#
_entry.id   2b7e1f9eaf6a191bdc830fe233afc376
#
_cell.length_a   1.000
_cell.length_b   1.000
_cell.length_c   1.000
_cell.angle_alpha   90.00
_cell.angle_beta   90.00
_cell.angle_gamma   90.00
#
_symmetry.space_group_name_H-M   'P 1'
#
loop_
_entity.id
_entity.type
_entity.pdbx_description
1 polymer ?
#
loop_
_entity_poly.entity_id
_entity_poly.type
_entity_poly.pdbx_seq_one_letter_code
_entity_poly.pdbx_strand_id
1 'polypeptide(L)'
;MRYEIKGSFLQSVDVFLNAGESLYTESGGMAWMRGDIAMKTDTKGGLMAGLGRKLAGESLFMTTYTCQAGEGLVIFTPEAPGKVLDFQLGQGQSLICQKDAFMCAESSVDLKMHFRKKLGAGLFGGEGFILQKV
;
A
#
# COMPACT_ATOMS: atom_id res chain seq x y z
N MET A 1 10.14 11.97 6.82
CA MET A 1 8.76 11.60 7.18
C MET A 1 8.71 11.05 8.60
N ARG A 2 7.70 11.35 9.38
CA ARG A 2 7.44 10.84 10.73
C ARG A 2 6.08 10.17 10.75
N TYR A 3 5.91 9.12 11.54
CA TYR A 3 4.62 8.46 11.70
C TYR A 3 4.38 8.05 13.15
N GLU A 4 3.11 7.84 13.49
CA GLU A 4 2.66 7.35 14.79
C GLU A 4 1.59 6.27 14.56
N ILE A 5 1.74 5.12 15.23
CA ILE A 5 0.70 4.09 15.26
C ILE A 5 -0.15 4.30 16.50
N LYS A 6 -1.46 4.50 16.32
CA LYS A 6 -2.41 4.80 17.41
C LYS A 6 -3.47 3.72 17.53
N GLY A 7 -4.00 3.59 18.73
CA GLY A 7 -5.05 2.62 19.03
C GLY A 7 -4.50 1.28 19.53
N SER A 8 -5.39 0.43 20.01
CA SER A 8 -5.05 -0.88 20.56
C SER A 8 -5.63 -2.05 19.77
N PHE A 9 -6.90 -2.00 19.43
CA PHE A 9 -7.64 -3.06 18.72
C PHE A 9 -7.93 -2.66 17.26
N LEU A 10 -8.29 -1.41 17.05
CA LEU A 10 -8.39 -0.78 15.73
C LEU A 10 -7.28 0.26 15.67
N GLN A 11 -6.18 -0.10 15.06
CA GLN A 11 -5.03 0.80 14.97
C GLN A 11 -5.13 1.67 13.72
N SER A 12 -4.65 2.91 13.84
CA SER A 12 -4.42 3.81 12.71
C SER A 12 -2.94 4.13 12.58
N VAL A 13 -2.54 4.57 11.40
CA VAL A 13 -1.23 5.15 11.16
C VAL A 13 -1.40 6.60 10.78
N ASP A 14 -0.91 7.49 11.62
CA ASP A 14 -0.86 8.92 11.38
C ASP A 14 0.50 9.26 10.77
N VAL A 15 0.55 9.66 9.50
CA VAL A 15 1.80 9.98 8.80
C VAL A 15 1.91 11.48 8.59
N PHE A 16 2.98 12.06 9.10
CA PHE A 16 3.31 13.48 8.97
C PHE A 16 4.32 13.66 7.84
N LEU A 17 3.95 14.49 6.86
CA LEU A 17 4.74 14.78 5.69
C LEU A 17 5.21 16.22 5.73
N ASN A 18 6.50 16.46 5.56
CA ASN A 18 7.03 17.79 5.25
C ASN A 18 6.86 18.10 3.76
N ALA A 19 6.99 19.37 3.40
CA ALA A 19 6.94 19.81 2.01
C ALA A 19 7.91 18.99 1.13
N GLY A 20 7.39 18.45 0.02
CA GLY A 20 8.12 17.59 -0.91
C GLY A 20 8.15 16.11 -0.55
N GLU A 21 7.78 15.71 0.67
CA GLU A 21 7.67 14.31 1.03
C GLU A 21 6.39 13.68 0.46
N SER A 22 6.48 12.40 0.11
CA SER A 22 5.36 11.65 -0.43
C SER A 22 5.34 10.20 0.03
N LEU A 23 4.14 9.68 0.12
CA LEU A 23 3.85 8.28 0.37
C LEU A 23 2.75 7.78 -0.56
N TYR A 24 2.56 6.48 -0.61
CA TYR A 24 1.47 5.91 -1.39
C TYR A 24 0.77 4.76 -0.64
N THR A 25 -0.47 4.51 -1.04
CA THR A 25 -1.30 3.39 -0.58
C THR A 25 -2.07 2.79 -1.75
N GLU A 26 -2.68 1.64 -1.57
CA GLU A 26 -3.75 1.18 -2.46
C GLU A 26 -4.95 2.11 -2.36
N SER A 27 -5.71 2.24 -3.46
CA SER A 27 -6.87 3.12 -3.48
C SER A 27 -7.89 2.70 -2.41
N GLY A 28 -8.32 3.65 -1.59
CA GLY A 28 -9.31 3.43 -0.53
C GLY A 28 -8.73 3.31 0.89
N GLY A 29 -7.41 3.20 1.05
CA GLY A 29 -6.78 3.00 2.38
C GLY A 29 -6.71 4.25 3.27
N MET A 30 -6.94 5.46 2.74
CA MET A 30 -6.88 6.71 3.51
C MET A 30 -8.19 6.98 4.23
N ALA A 31 -8.11 7.27 5.54
CA ALA A 31 -9.26 7.66 6.34
C ALA A 31 -9.55 9.17 6.22
N TRP A 32 -8.54 10.01 6.44
CA TRP A 32 -8.62 11.46 6.26
C TRP A 32 -7.22 12.08 6.18
N MET A 33 -7.15 13.32 5.73
CA MET A 33 -5.91 14.08 5.64
C MET A 33 -6.11 15.56 5.99
N ARG A 34 -5.02 16.24 6.33
CA ARG A 34 -4.97 17.67 6.64
C ARG A 34 -3.69 18.28 6.08
N GLY A 35 -3.75 19.55 5.69
CA GLY A 35 -2.64 20.32 5.13
C GLY A 35 -2.72 20.41 3.62
N ASP A 36 -1.71 20.99 3.00
CA ASP A 36 -1.62 21.14 1.55
C ASP A 36 -1.07 19.86 0.93
N ILE A 37 -1.95 18.89 0.72
CA ILE A 37 -1.61 17.55 0.20
C ILE A 37 -2.27 17.33 -1.16
N ALA A 38 -1.46 17.12 -2.17
CA ALA A 38 -1.92 16.68 -3.48
C ALA A 38 -2.10 15.16 -3.50
N MET A 39 -3.25 14.72 -4.02
CA MET A 39 -3.56 13.31 -4.27
C MET A 39 -3.49 13.02 -5.78
N LYS A 40 -2.79 11.95 -6.13
CA LYS A 40 -2.77 11.43 -7.49
C LYS A 40 -3.00 9.94 -7.48
N THR A 41 -4.09 9.50 -8.12
CA THR A 41 -4.37 8.07 -8.29
C THR A 41 -3.98 7.65 -9.71
N ASP A 42 -3.12 6.65 -9.79
CA ASP A 42 -2.70 6.07 -11.05
C ASP A 42 -2.43 4.56 -10.92
N THR A 43 -2.22 3.91 -12.05
CA THR A 43 -1.74 2.53 -12.09
C THR A 43 -0.22 2.55 -12.07
N LYS A 44 0.42 2.31 -10.92
CA LYS A 44 1.88 2.19 -10.85
C LYS A 44 2.38 1.17 -11.88
N GLY A 45 3.27 1.61 -12.76
CA GLY A 45 3.91 0.76 -13.78
C GLY A 45 3.45 0.97 -15.22
N GLY A 46 2.66 2.03 -15.49
CA GLY A 46 2.22 2.39 -16.84
C GLY A 46 1.09 1.52 -17.40
N LEU A 47 0.56 1.92 -18.55
CA LEU A 47 -0.60 1.30 -19.21
C LEU A 47 -0.43 -0.21 -19.47
N MET A 48 0.78 -0.65 -19.84
CA MET A 48 1.09 -2.06 -20.14
C MET A 48 1.12 -2.94 -18.87
N ALA A 49 1.63 -2.42 -17.76
CA ALA A 49 1.60 -3.15 -16.48
C ALA A 49 0.18 -3.21 -15.90
N GLY A 50 -0.64 -2.19 -16.17
CA GLY A 50 -2.07 -2.18 -15.83
C GLY A 50 -2.87 -3.20 -16.62
N LEU A 51 -2.54 -3.43 -17.90
CA LEU A 51 -3.24 -4.40 -18.74
C LEU A 51 -2.97 -5.86 -18.31
N GLY A 52 -1.72 -6.19 -17.96
CA GLY A 52 -1.38 -7.51 -17.42
C GLY A 52 -2.05 -7.80 -16.08
N ARG A 53 -2.22 -6.79 -15.23
CA ARG A 53 -2.94 -6.88 -13.93
C ARG A 53 -4.45 -7.00 -14.12
N LYS A 54 -5.02 -6.30 -15.10
CA LYS A 54 -6.44 -6.37 -15.45
C LYS A 54 -6.86 -7.75 -15.95
N LEU A 55 -5.96 -8.43 -16.67
CA LEU A 55 -6.16 -9.82 -17.10
C LEU A 55 -6.10 -10.82 -15.93
N ALA A 56 -5.43 -10.46 -14.83
CA ALA A 56 -5.41 -11.25 -13.59
C ALA A 56 -6.60 -10.95 -12.65
N GLY A 57 -7.58 -10.12 -13.09
CA GLY A 57 -8.76 -9.77 -12.31
C GLY A 57 -8.53 -8.69 -11.25
N GLU A 58 -7.36 -8.02 -11.25
CA GLU A 58 -7.01 -7.03 -10.24
C GLU A 58 -6.37 -5.80 -10.86
N SER A 59 -7.03 -4.67 -10.69
CA SER A 59 -6.47 -3.36 -10.95
C SER A 59 -5.96 -2.78 -9.62
N LEU A 60 -4.66 -2.81 -9.37
CA LEU A 60 -4.06 -2.05 -8.28
C LEU A 60 -4.01 -0.58 -8.69
N PHE A 61 -4.99 0.16 -8.23
CA PHE A 61 -4.93 1.61 -8.27
C PHE A 61 -4.18 2.08 -7.03
N MET A 62 -3.09 2.77 -7.26
CA MET A 62 -2.28 3.35 -6.19
C MET A 62 -2.57 4.83 -6.09
N THR A 63 -2.78 5.31 -4.88
CA THR A 63 -2.92 6.74 -4.61
C THR A 63 -1.65 7.24 -3.93
N THR A 64 -1.01 8.22 -4.54
CA THR A 64 0.16 8.92 -3.99
C THR A 64 -0.29 10.23 -3.36
N TYR A 65 0.17 10.48 -2.16
CA TYR A 65 -0.05 11.69 -1.37
C TYR A 65 1.26 12.45 -1.29
N THR A 66 1.29 13.69 -1.72
CA THR A 66 2.49 14.55 -1.70
C THR A 66 2.16 15.84 -0.96
N CYS A 67 2.92 16.15 0.08
CA CYS A 67 2.81 17.44 0.75
C CYS A 67 3.43 18.54 -0.13
N GLN A 68 2.63 19.55 -0.49
CA GLN A 68 3.05 20.62 -1.38
C GLN A 68 3.74 21.76 -0.61
N ALA A 69 3.26 22.07 0.59
CA ALA A 69 3.81 23.14 1.41
C ALA A 69 3.58 22.85 2.91
N GLY A 70 4.48 23.35 3.75
CA GLY A 70 4.38 23.24 5.21
C GLY A 70 4.47 21.81 5.71
N GLU A 71 3.58 21.45 6.61
CA GLU A 71 3.41 20.10 7.15
C GLU A 71 2.01 19.57 6.81
N GLY A 72 1.96 18.36 6.30
CA GLY A 72 0.73 17.62 6.03
C GLY A 72 0.57 16.41 6.95
N LEU A 73 -0.65 15.96 7.14
CA LEU A 73 -1.00 14.76 7.89
C LEU A 73 -1.92 13.88 7.05
N VAL A 74 -1.57 12.62 6.88
CA VAL A 74 -2.43 11.61 6.24
C VAL A 74 -2.63 10.46 7.22
N ILE A 75 -3.87 10.05 7.42
CA ILE A 75 -4.22 8.97 8.34
C ILE A 75 -4.78 7.80 7.57
N PHE A 76 -4.21 6.63 7.85
CA PHE A 76 -4.62 5.35 7.29
C PHE A 76 -5.21 4.46 8.37
N THR A 77 -6.24 3.72 8.00
CA THR A 77 -6.88 2.71 8.86
C THR A 77 -6.97 1.39 8.11
N PRO A 78 -6.76 0.24 8.77
CA PRO A 78 -6.94 -1.06 8.14
C PRO A 78 -8.43 -1.33 7.89
N GLU A 79 -8.72 -2.14 6.87
CA GLU A 79 -10.09 -2.57 6.57
C GLU A 79 -10.64 -3.55 7.62
N ALA A 80 -9.77 -4.23 8.36
CA ALA A 80 -10.13 -5.19 9.39
C ALA A 80 -9.42 -4.88 10.72
N PRO A 81 -10.01 -5.25 11.87
CA PRO A 81 -9.34 -5.15 13.15
C PRO A 81 -8.02 -5.93 13.16
N GLY A 82 -7.00 -5.33 13.73
CA GLY A 82 -5.68 -5.95 13.80
C GLY A 82 -4.61 -5.00 14.29
N LYS A 83 -3.38 -5.48 14.23
CA LYS A 83 -2.20 -4.68 14.55
C LYS A 83 -1.49 -4.25 13.28
N VAL A 84 -1.07 -3.00 13.27
CA VAL A 84 -0.20 -2.46 12.24
C VAL A 84 1.24 -2.80 12.59
N LEU A 85 1.98 -3.30 11.61
CA LEU A 85 3.41 -3.58 11.73
C LEU A 85 4.16 -2.66 10.77
N ASP A 86 5.19 -2.02 11.27
CA ASP A 86 6.08 -1.17 10.49
C ASP A 86 7.38 -1.90 10.17
N PHE A 87 7.88 -1.70 8.95
CA PHE A 87 9.11 -2.33 8.47
C PHE A 87 10.01 -1.29 7.81
N GLN A 88 11.27 -1.28 8.23
CA GLN A 88 12.32 -0.55 7.52
C GLN A 88 13.06 -1.52 6.61
N LEU A 89 12.87 -1.35 5.30
CA LEU A 89 13.50 -2.19 4.30
C LEU A 89 14.81 -1.55 3.83
N GLY A 90 15.89 -2.26 4.00
CA GLY A 90 17.19 -1.90 3.43
C GLY A 90 17.26 -2.19 1.93
N GLN A 91 18.28 -1.68 1.26
CA GLN A 91 18.48 -1.91 -0.16
C GLN A 91 18.53 -3.41 -0.51
N GLY A 92 17.67 -3.84 -1.42
CA GLY A 92 17.54 -5.23 -1.86
C GLY A 92 16.76 -6.13 -0.92
N GLN A 93 16.30 -5.63 0.23
CA GLN A 93 15.37 -6.35 1.09
C GLN A 93 13.95 -6.28 0.54
N SER A 94 13.18 -7.29 0.83
CA SER A 94 11.78 -7.33 0.44
C SER A 94 10.94 -8.13 1.43
N LEU A 95 9.69 -7.74 1.58
CA LEU A 95 8.69 -8.42 2.37
C LEU A 95 7.61 -8.99 1.44
N ILE A 96 7.16 -10.18 1.70
CA ILE A 96 6.00 -10.76 1.01
C ILE A 96 4.87 -10.83 2.01
N CYS A 97 3.77 -10.17 1.69
CA CYS A 97 2.57 -10.17 2.50
C CYS A 97 1.35 -10.62 1.68
N GLN A 98 0.29 -10.97 2.37
CA GLN A 98 -0.99 -11.23 1.72
C GLN A 98 -1.52 -9.93 1.11
N LYS A 99 -2.27 -10.03 0.02
CA LYS A 99 -3.07 -8.92 -0.48
C LYS A 99 -3.93 -8.36 0.67
N ASP A 100 -4.17 -7.09 0.65
CA ASP A 100 -4.91 -6.34 1.67
C ASP A 100 -4.19 -6.20 3.05
N ALA A 101 -3.00 -6.80 3.21
CA ALA A 101 -2.14 -6.56 4.36
C ALA A 101 -1.22 -5.33 4.20
N PHE A 102 -1.04 -4.86 2.96
CA PHE A 102 -0.29 -3.64 2.68
C PHE A 102 -1.15 -2.42 3.02
N MET A 103 -0.62 -1.51 3.82
CA MET A 103 -1.32 -0.29 4.20
C MET A 103 -0.78 0.94 3.44
N CYS A 104 0.47 1.27 3.65
CA CYS A 104 1.13 2.39 2.95
C CYS A 104 2.64 2.21 2.94
N ALA A 105 3.31 2.91 2.04
CA ALA A 105 4.77 2.94 1.98
C ALA A 105 5.29 4.30 1.50
N GLU A 106 6.54 4.58 1.81
CA GLU A 106 7.28 5.69 1.21
C GLU A 106 7.44 5.49 -0.30
N SER A 107 7.56 6.58 -1.05
CA SER A 107 7.69 6.52 -2.50
C SER A 107 8.96 5.81 -3.00
N SER A 108 9.94 5.62 -2.12
CA SER A 108 11.18 4.86 -2.39
C SER A 108 10.99 3.34 -2.39
N VAL A 109 9.87 2.86 -1.86
CA VAL A 109 9.54 1.44 -1.79
C VAL A 109 8.75 1.02 -3.02
N ASP A 110 9.05 -0.13 -3.58
CA ASP A 110 8.33 -0.71 -4.72
C ASP A 110 7.35 -1.79 -4.27
N LEU A 111 6.10 -1.70 -4.71
CA LEU A 111 5.09 -2.72 -4.52
C LEU A 111 4.88 -3.50 -5.82
N LYS A 112 5.03 -4.82 -5.78
CA LYS A 112 4.83 -5.73 -6.93
C LYS A 112 3.89 -6.87 -6.56
N MET A 113 3.07 -7.29 -7.51
CA MET A 113 2.27 -8.50 -7.35
C MET A 113 3.18 -9.72 -7.43
N HIS A 114 3.05 -10.60 -6.46
CA HIS A 114 3.79 -11.85 -6.39
C HIS A 114 2.82 -13.03 -6.51
N PHE A 115 2.74 -13.60 -7.70
CA PHE A 115 1.89 -14.77 -7.94
C PHE A 115 2.61 -16.05 -7.55
N ARG A 116 2.12 -16.77 -6.55
CA ARG A 116 2.53 -18.12 -6.31
C ARG A 116 1.76 -19.05 -7.26
N LYS A 117 2.38 -19.50 -8.33
CA LYS A 117 1.85 -20.62 -9.12
C LYS A 117 1.79 -21.85 -8.22
N LYS A 118 0.59 -22.30 -7.85
CA LYS A 118 0.39 -23.64 -7.32
C LYS A 118 0.68 -24.64 -8.43
N LEU A 119 1.84 -25.28 -8.40
CA LEU A 119 2.02 -26.54 -9.09
C LEU A 119 1.23 -27.62 -8.33
N GLY A 120 0.19 -28.16 -8.96
CA GLY A 120 -0.44 -29.41 -8.58
C GLY A 120 -1.29 -29.35 -7.31
N ALA A 121 -2.52 -28.82 -7.41
CA ALA A 121 -3.60 -29.23 -6.55
C ALA A 121 -4.90 -29.17 -7.36
N GLY A 122 -5.25 -30.30 -7.92
CA GLY A 122 -6.62 -30.58 -8.25
C GLY A 122 -7.47 -30.57 -6.99
N LEU A 123 -8.67 -30.07 -7.09
CA LEU A 123 -9.89 -30.42 -6.38
C LEU A 123 -10.31 -29.70 -5.12
N PHE A 124 -9.67 -28.73 -4.52
CA PHE A 124 -10.33 -27.98 -3.45
C PHE A 124 -9.92 -26.51 -3.43
N GLY A 125 -10.89 -25.60 -3.70
CA GLY A 125 -10.83 -24.18 -3.43
C GLY A 125 -9.92 -23.37 -4.34
N GLY A 126 -10.45 -22.83 -5.43
CA GLY A 126 -9.77 -21.94 -6.38
C GLY A 126 -9.48 -20.53 -5.88
N GLU A 127 -9.20 -20.35 -4.59
CA GLU A 127 -8.72 -19.08 -4.06
C GLU A 127 -7.20 -19.03 -4.19
N GLY A 128 -6.74 -18.49 -5.32
CA GLY A 128 -5.33 -18.16 -5.50
C GLY A 128 -4.94 -17.10 -4.48
N PHE A 129 -4.03 -17.41 -3.56
CA PHE A 129 -3.43 -16.41 -2.70
C PHE A 129 -2.64 -15.43 -3.54
N ILE A 130 -3.09 -14.20 -3.63
CA ILE A 130 -2.34 -13.13 -4.24
C ILE A 130 -1.46 -12.56 -3.14
N LEU A 131 -0.15 -12.63 -3.37
CA LEU A 131 0.84 -12.07 -2.48
C LEU A 131 1.37 -10.78 -3.09
N GLN A 132 1.68 -9.83 -2.23
CA GLN A 132 2.36 -8.59 -2.60
C GLN A 132 3.81 -8.69 -2.14
N LYS A 133 4.73 -8.23 -2.97
CA LYS A 133 6.13 -8.06 -2.65
C LYS A 133 6.42 -6.58 -2.54
N VAL A 134 6.80 -6.18 -1.36
CA VAL A 134 7.21 -4.82 -1.02
C VAL A 134 8.72 -4.71 -1.10
#